data_ba61b30028f73ee0a88bdbc83db7a141
#
_entry.id   ba61b30028f73ee0a88bdbc83db7a141
#
_cell.length_a   1.000
_cell.length_b   1.000
_cell.length_c   1.000
_cell.angle_alpha   90.00
_cell.angle_beta   90.00
_cell.angle_gamma   90.00
#
_symmetry.space_group_name_H-M   'P 1'
#
loop_
_entity.id
_entity.type
_entity.pdbx_description
1 polymer ?
#
loop_
_entity_poly.entity_id
_entity_poly.type
_entity_poly.pdbx_seq_one_letter_code
_entity_poly.pdbx_strand_id
1 'polypeptide(L)'
;FFFLIFCNFFFLNLQSKINNNIVVKVGELLITSLDIQNEIITNLMINDQEITQVNINNGKNYAIKNLISKSIKRGEIKKYQIQNYSKKDLKNYIENTAKKLNTNNLKIKFKQFGVSYEEFVKNYETELLWNTLIFELYRNQTNINIMDVDREVEKRKKNKNVDELKIIKKNFLNKKKEEKFNL
;
A
#
# COMPACT_ATOMS: atom_id res chain seq x y z
N PHE A 1 -7.39 14.82 -56.50
CA PHE A 1 -7.45 13.35 -56.31
C PHE A 1 -6.16 12.85 -55.66
N PHE A 2 -5.01 13.32 -56.02
CA PHE A 2 -3.69 12.92 -55.45
C PHE A 2 -3.51 13.33 -53.98
N PHE A 3 -4.13 14.40 -53.53
CA PHE A 3 -4.05 14.89 -52.15
C PHE A 3 -4.83 14.01 -51.14
N LEU A 4 -5.92 13.39 -51.58
CA LEU A 4 -6.70 12.47 -50.74
C LEU A 4 -6.02 11.12 -50.52
N ILE A 5 -5.16 10.68 -51.42
CA ILE A 5 -4.37 9.44 -51.27
C ILE A 5 -3.21 9.65 -50.29
N PHE A 6 -2.66 10.86 -50.22
CA PHE A 6 -1.56 11.17 -49.30
C PHE A 6 -1.99 11.25 -47.85
N CYS A 7 -3.22 11.60 -47.55
CA CYS A 7 -3.77 11.66 -46.20
C CYS A 7 -3.97 10.28 -45.53
N ASN A 8 -4.13 9.21 -46.32
CA ASN A 8 -4.32 7.86 -45.76
C ASN A 8 -3.02 7.19 -45.34
N PHE A 9 -1.86 7.71 -45.71
CA PHE A 9 -0.57 7.14 -45.32
C PHE A 9 -0.10 7.57 -43.91
N PHE A 10 -0.76 8.58 -43.30
CA PHE A 10 -0.39 9.09 -41.96
C PHE A 10 -1.10 8.38 -40.80
N PHE A 11 -2.05 7.49 -41.08
CA PHE A 11 -2.66 6.63 -40.05
C PHE A 11 -1.92 5.27 -39.89
N LEU A 12 -0.60 5.26 -40.01
CA LEU A 12 0.18 4.15 -39.49
C LEU A 12 0.06 4.19 -38.00
N ASN A 13 -0.85 3.35 -37.48
CA ASN A 13 -0.96 3.06 -36.05
C ASN A 13 0.43 2.72 -35.52
N LEU A 14 1.08 3.67 -34.85
CA LEU A 14 2.18 3.42 -33.96
C LEU A 14 1.64 2.59 -32.79
N GLN A 15 1.41 1.31 -33.01
CA GLN A 15 1.27 0.35 -31.91
C GLN A 15 2.63 0.28 -31.25
N SER A 16 2.82 1.10 -30.23
CA SER A 16 3.92 0.96 -29.28
C SER A 16 3.76 -0.41 -28.63
N LYS A 17 4.51 -1.40 -29.13
CA LYS A 17 4.62 -2.72 -28.54
C LYS A 17 5.25 -2.54 -27.16
N ILE A 18 4.44 -2.52 -26.13
CA ILE A 18 4.93 -2.51 -24.74
C ILE A 18 5.73 -3.82 -24.58
N ASN A 19 7.03 -3.69 -24.57
CA ASN A 19 7.94 -4.82 -24.35
C ASN A 19 7.88 -5.15 -22.86
N ASN A 20 7.01 -6.12 -22.49
CA ASN A 20 6.82 -6.52 -21.10
C ASN A 20 7.95 -7.47 -20.67
N ASN A 21 9.06 -6.89 -20.22
CA ASN A 21 10.25 -7.63 -19.80
C ASN A 21 10.18 -7.95 -18.30
N ILE A 22 10.66 -9.14 -17.93
CA ILE A 22 10.90 -9.50 -16.53
C ILE A 22 12.08 -8.66 -16.03
N VAL A 23 11.85 -7.91 -14.94
CA VAL A 23 12.86 -7.04 -14.34
C VAL A 23 13.42 -7.67 -13.07
N VAL A 24 12.57 -8.30 -12.25
CA VAL A 24 12.96 -8.93 -10.99
C VAL A 24 12.20 -10.24 -10.81
N LYS A 25 12.87 -11.25 -10.24
CA LYS A 25 12.23 -12.49 -9.77
C LYS A 25 12.32 -12.55 -8.24
N VAL A 26 11.20 -12.78 -7.56
CA VAL A 26 11.08 -12.91 -6.09
C VAL A 26 10.44 -14.26 -5.79
N GLY A 27 11.23 -15.27 -5.46
CA GLY A 27 10.75 -16.64 -5.37
C GLY A 27 10.16 -17.10 -6.71
N GLU A 28 8.90 -17.50 -6.70
CA GLU A 28 8.15 -17.87 -7.91
C GLU A 28 7.44 -16.68 -8.59
N LEU A 29 7.47 -15.50 -7.99
CA LEU A 29 6.80 -14.31 -8.52
C LEU A 29 7.74 -13.52 -9.42
N LEU A 30 7.21 -13.08 -10.56
CA LEU A 30 7.92 -12.27 -11.54
C LEU A 30 7.37 -10.84 -11.49
N ILE A 31 8.27 -9.87 -11.43
CA ILE A 31 7.96 -8.45 -11.54
C ILE A 31 8.41 -7.98 -12.92
N THR A 32 7.46 -7.48 -13.68
CA THR A 32 7.68 -7.03 -15.06
C THR A 32 7.82 -5.51 -15.16
N SER A 33 8.28 -5.03 -16.30
CA SER A 33 8.34 -3.60 -16.60
C SER A 33 6.94 -2.94 -16.56
N LEU A 34 5.90 -3.69 -16.94
CA LEU A 34 4.51 -3.22 -16.88
C LEU A 34 4.02 -3.08 -15.44
N ASP A 35 4.38 -4.02 -14.55
CA ASP A 35 4.03 -3.93 -13.13
C ASP A 35 4.66 -2.68 -12.50
N ILE A 36 5.93 -2.40 -12.81
CA ILE A 36 6.63 -1.22 -12.32
C ILE A 36 5.96 0.05 -12.83
N GLN A 37 5.62 0.11 -14.11
CA GLN A 37 4.91 1.26 -14.68
C GLN A 37 3.55 1.48 -14.03
N ASN A 38 2.76 0.42 -13.86
CA ASN A 38 1.45 0.47 -13.21
C ASN A 38 1.55 0.94 -11.76
N GLU A 39 2.55 0.45 -11.02
CA GLU A 39 2.80 0.88 -9.63
C GLU A 39 3.15 2.37 -9.55
N ILE A 40 4.01 2.87 -10.46
CA ILE A 40 4.38 4.29 -10.53
C ILE A 40 3.15 5.15 -10.82
N ILE A 41 2.41 4.82 -11.89
CA ILE A 41 1.25 5.61 -12.31
C ILE A 41 0.18 5.61 -11.20
N THR A 42 -0.09 4.46 -10.59
CA THR A 42 -1.03 4.35 -9.47
C THR A 42 -0.60 5.24 -8.30
N ASN A 43 0.68 5.23 -7.95
CA ASN A 43 1.20 6.05 -6.87
C ASN A 43 1.09 7.55 -7.15
N LEU A 44 1.51 7.99 -8.34
CA LEU A 44 1.41 9.39 -8.77
C LEU A 44 -0.06 9.86 -8.76
N MET A 45 -0.96 9.06 -9.32
CA MET A 45 -2.40 9.36 -9.35
C MET A 45 -2.99 9.49 -7.94
N ILE A 46 -2.73 8.53 -7.04
CA ILE A 46 -3.27 8.56 -5.67
C ILE A 46 -2.73 9.75 -4.88
N ASN A 47 -1.50 10.18 -5.17
CA ASN A 47 -0.89 11.33 -4.49
C ASN A 47 -1.12 12.66 -5.21
N ASP A 48 -2.01 12.69 -6.21
CA ASP A 48 -2.35 13.90 -7.00
C ASP A 48 -1.11 14.56 -7.61
N GLN A 49 -0.17 13.73 -8.08
CA GLN A 49 1.07 14.16 -8.71
C GLN A 49 0.95 14.04 -10.24
N GLU A 50 1.54 14.97 -10.95
CA GLU A 50 1.57 14.94 -12.42
C GLU A 50 2.35 13.73 -12.95
N ILE A 51 1.82 13.10 -14.01
CA ILE A 51 2.46 11.99 -14.71
C ILE A 51 3.43 12.56 -15.74
N THR A 52 4.59 13.01 -15.27
CA THR A 52 5.70 13.49 -16.12
C THR A 52 6.80 12.43 -16.20
N GLN A 53 7.64 12.51 -17.22
CA GLN A 53 8.79 11.59 -17.36
C GLN A 53 9.75 11.70 -16.17
N VAL A 54 9.88 12.89 -15.58
CA VAL A 54 10.70 13.13 -14.37
C VAL A 54 10.13 12.36 -13.19
N ASN A 55 8.83 12.51 -12.91
CA ASN A 55 8.16 11.83 -11.80
C ASN A 55 8.15 10.30 -12.00
N ILE A 56 7.97 9.83 -13.24
CA ILE A 56 8.09 8.40 -13.56
C ILE A 56 9.50 7.89 -13.25
N ASN A 57 10.55 8.59 -13.67
CA ASN A 57 11.92 8.19 -13.43
C ASN A 57 12.26 8.18 -11.92
N ASN A 58 11.81 9.19 -11.19
CA ASN A 58 11.99 9.29 -9.73
C ASN A 58 11.26 8.16 -8.97
N GLY A 59 10.10 7.73 -9.48
CA GLY A 59 9.29 6.68 -8.85
C GLY A 59 9.82 5.26 -9.04
N LYS A 60 10.72 4.99 -9.98
CA LYS A 60 11.16 3.63 -10.36
C LYS A 60 11.70 2.80 -9.20
N ASN A 61 12.66 3.35 -8.46
CA ASN A 61 13.29 2.62 -7.35
C ASN A 61 12.30 2.32 -6.22
N TYR A 62 11.40 3.26 -5.93
CA TYR A 62 10.35 3.07 -4.95
C TYR A 62 9.37 1.98 -5.41
N ALA A 63 8.90 2.03 -6.66
CA ALA A 63 7.98 1.04 -7.22
C ALA A 63 8.56 -0.38 -7.19
N ILE A 64 9.84 -0.54 -7.56
CA ILE A 64 10.52 -1.84 -7.52
C ILE A 64 10.55 -2.38 -6.07
N LYS A 65 10.99 -1.57 -5.11
CA LYS A 65 11.05 -1.97 -3.69
C LYS A 65 9.66 -2.35 -3.16
N ASN A 66 8.63 -1.57 -3.51
CA ASN A 66 7.26 -1.80 -3.08
C ASN A 66 6.70 -3.10 -3.67
N LEU A 67 6.91 -3.36 -4.96
CA LEU A 67 6.49 -4.61 -5.60
C LEU A 67 7.22 -5.84 -5.03
N ILE A 68 8.52 -5.73 -4.73
CA ILE A 68 9.27 -6.80 -4.04
C ILE A 68 8.66 -7.06 -2.67
N SER A 69 8.42 -6.01 -1.87
CA SER A 69 7.80 -6.12 -0.55
C SER A 69 6.41 -6.80 -0.63
N LYS A 70 5.56 -6.35 -1.55
CA LYS A 70 4.24 -6.98 -1.78
C LYS A 70 4.36 -8.44 -2.17
N SER A 71 5.33 -8.79 -3.00
CA SER A 71 5.58 -10.18 -3.42
C SER A 71 5.97 -11.06 -2.24
N ILE A 72 6.87 -10.58 -1.37
CA ILE A 72 7.27 -11.28 -0.15
C ILE A 72 6.07 -11.46 0.79
N LYS A 73 5.31 -10.38 1.05
CA LYS A 73 4.10 -10.44 1.88
C LYS A 73 3.10 -11.47 1.36
N ARG A 74 2.81 -11.48 0.06
CA ARG A 74 1.92 -12.48 -0.56
C ARG A 74 2.43 -13.90 -0.38
N GLY A 75 3.74 -14.12 -0.50
CA GLY A 75 4.37 -15.41 -0.26
C GLY A 75 4.17 -15.90 1.18
N GLU A 76 4.44 -15.05 2.16
CA GLU A 76 4.27 -15.39 3.58
C GLU A 76 2.79 -15.56 3.96
N ILE A 77 1.89 -14.70 3.50
CA ILE A 77 0.44 -14.83 3.69
C ILE A 77 -0.04 -16.20 3.19
N LYS A 78 0.41 -16.61 2.00
CA LYS A 78 0.09 -17.92 1.42
C LYS A 78 0.65 -19.07 2.26
N LYS A 79 1.88 -18.97 2.69
CA LYS A 79 2.57 -19.97 3.52
C LYS A 79 1.85 -20.22 4.84
N TYR A 80 1.40 -19.14 5.51
CA TYR A 80 0.66 -19.20 6.77
C TYR A 80 -0.87 -19.36 6.57
N GLN A 81 -1.34 -19.45 5.34
CA GLN A 81 -2.76 -19.65 4.98
C GLN A 81 -3.71 -18.59 5.56
N ILE A 82 -3.24 -17.34 5.69
CA ILE A 82 -4.05 -16.24 6.20
C ILE A 82 -5.10 -15.85 5.15
N GLN A 83 -6.39 -15.87 5.55
CA GLN A 83 -7.51 -15.61 4.64
C GLN A 83 -8.45 -14.51 5.14
N ASN A 84 -8.37 -14.17 6.41
CA ASN A 84 -9.29 -13.24 7.05
C ASN A 84 -8.67 -11.85 7.19
N TYR A 85 -9.42 -10.84 6.80
CA TYR A 85 -9.09 -9.43 7.01
C TYR A 85 -10.35 -8.59 7.21
N SER A 86 -10.21 -7.36 7.68
CA SER A 86 -11.32 -6.43 7.89
C SER A 86 -11.85 -5.88 6.55
N LYS A 87 -12.96 -6.44 6.08
CA LYS A 87 -13.68 -5.91 4.90
C LYS A 87 -14.15 -4.47 5.09
N LYS A 88 -14.40 -4.07 6.34
CA LYS A 88 -14.76 -2.69 6.70
C LYS A 88 -13.59 -1.74 6.41
N ASP A 89 -12.36 -2.13 6.76
CA ASP A 89 -11.18 -1.29 6.53
C ASP A 89 -10.86 -1.18 5.04
N LEU A 90 -11.02 -2.25 4.27
CA LEU A 90 -10.93 -2.20 2.82
C LEU A 90 -11.95 -1.21 2.23
N LYS A 91 -13.20 -1.30 2.64
CA LYS A 91 -14.26 -0.40 2.18
C LYS A 91 -13.93 1.06 2.51
N ASN A 92 -13.54 1.34 3.76
CA ASN A 92 -13.16 2.67 4.22
C ASN A 92 -11.98 3.23 3.40
N TYR A 93 -10.98 2.40 3.10
CA TYR A 93 -9.84 2.79 2.29
C TYR A 93 -10.25 3.19 0.87
N ILE A 94 -11.10 2.38 0.22
CA ILE A 94 -11.63 2.65 -1.11
C ILE A 94 -12.42 3.96 -1.13
N GLU A 95 -13.32 4.18 -0.16
CA GLU A 95 -14.12 5.39 -0.03
C GLU A 95 -13.25 6.64 0.21
N ASN A 96 -12.24 6.54 1.07
CA ASN A 96 -11.33 7.64 1.35
C ASN A 96 -10.47 7.98 0.12
N THR A 97 -10.03 6.96 -0.63
CA THR A 97 -9.31 7.16 -1.88
C THR A 97 -10.20 7.85 -2.93
N ALA A 98 -11.48 7.46 -3.02
CA ALA A 98 -12.44 8.09 -3.92
C ALA A 98 -12.64 9.57 -3.59
N LYS A 99 -12.80 9.89 -2.31
CA LYS A 99 -12.90 11.28 -1.82
C LYS A 99 -11.64 12.09 -2.14
N LYS A 100 -10.46 11.53 -1.88
CA LYS A 100 -9.16 12.18 -2.16
C LYS A 100 -9.01 12.51 -3.65
N LEU A 101 -9.47 11.63 -4.53
CA LEU A 101 -9.39 11.80 -5.98
C LEU A 101 -10.60 12.53 -6.59
N ASN A 102 -11.48 13.08 -5.76
CA ASN A 102 -12.71 13.77 -6.18
C ASN A 102 -13.50 12.97 -7.23
N THR A 103 -13.73 11.69 -6.99
CA THR A 103 -14.45 10.82 -7.90
C THR A 103 -15.51 9.97 -7.21
N ASN A 104 -16.64 9.79 -7.88
CA ASN A 104 -17.69 8.86 -7.43
C ASN A 104 -17.47 7.42 -7.93
N ASN A 105 -16.51 7.22 -8.87
CA ASN A 105 -16.23 5.91 -9.44
C ASN A 105 -14.73 5.72 -9.68
N LEU A 106 -14.08 5.11 -8.69
CA LEU A 106 -12.65 4.80 -8.77
C LEU A 106 -12.30 3.90 -9.95
N LYS A 107 -13.12 2.92 -10.29
CA LYS A 107 -12.85 2.00 -11.39
C LYS A 107 -12.74 2.74 -12.72
N ILE A 108 -13.62 3.72 -12.97
CA ILE A 108 -13.54 4.57 -14.16
C ILE A 108 -12.28 5.43 -14.10
N LYS A 109 -11.99 6.03 -12.94
CA LYS A 109 -10.78 6.86 -12.74
C LYS A 109 -9.51 6.07 -13.04
N PHE A 110 -9.35 4.87 -12.49
CA PHE A 110 -8.21 4.00 -12.75
C PHE A 110 -8.07 3.66 -14.23
N LYS A 111 -9.20 3.32 -14.89
CA LYS A 111 -9.21 3.03 -16.33
C LYS A 111 -8.74 4.22 -17.17
N GLN A 112 -9.09 5.46 -16.81
CA GLN A 112 -8.63 6.68 -17.49
C GLN A 112 -7.11 6.82 -17.47
N PHE A 113 -6.45 6.37 -16.41
CA PHE A 113 -5.00 6.36 -16.29
C PHE A 113 -4.34 5.08 -16.81
N GLY A 114 -5.11 4.14 -17.35
CA GLY A 114 -4.60 2.88 -17.90
C GLY A 114 -4.06 1.92 -16.86
N VAL A 115 -4.47 2.04 -15.59
CA VAL A 115 -4.05 1.17 -14.48
C VAL A 115 -5.20 0.33 -13.94
N SER A 116 -4.88 -0.84 -13.35
CA SER A 116 -5.87 -1.77 -12.86
C SER A 116 -6.40 -1.38 -11.47
N TYR A 117 -7.71 -1.16 -11.40
CA TYR A 117 -8.42 -1.00 -10.14
C TYR A 117 -8.39 -2.27 -9.31
N GLU A 118 -8.51 -3.43 -9.95
CA GLU A 118 -8.48 -4.74 -9.30
C GLU A 118 -7.14 -4.99 -8.60
N GLU A 119 -6.01 -4.66 -9.25
CA GLU A 119 -4.68 -4.75 -8.61
C GLU A 119 -4.51 -3.75 -7.48
N PHE A 120 -5.06 -2.54 -7.59
CA PHE A 120 -5.09 -1.58 -6.49
C PHE A 120 -5.80 -2.15 -5.25
N VAL A 121 -7.00 -2.72 -5.43
CA VAL A 121 -7.76 -3.36 -4.34
C VAL A 121 -6.97 -4.51 -3.74
N LYS A 122 -6.45 -5.42 -4.57
CA LYS A 122 -5.67 -6.59 -4.17
C LYS A 122 -4.38 -6.21 -3.42
N ASN A 123 -3.75 -5.10 -3.79
CA ASN A 123 -2.59 -4.58 -3.07
C ASN A 123 -2.96 -4.20 -1.63
N TYR A 124 -4.09 -3.52 -1.44
CA TYR A 124 -4.53 -3.14 -0.10
C TYR A 124 -5.03 -4.35 0.71
N GLU A 125 -5.72 -5.30 0.08
CA GLU A 125 -6.05 -6.59 0.71
C GLU A 125 -4.79 -7.31 1.22
N THR A 126 -3.71 -7.27 0.42
CA THR A 126 -2.41 -7.84 0.83
C THR A 126 -1.88 -7.18 2.12
N GLU A 127 -1.99 -5.86 2.24
CA GLU A 127 -1.58 -5.14 3.46
C GLU A 127 -2.46 -5.53 4.67
N LEU A 128 -3.76 -5.65 4.49
CA LEU A 128 -4.67 -6.07 5.56
C LEU A 128 -4.39 -7.51 6.02
N LEU A 129 -4.19 -8.42 5.07
CA LEU A 129 -3.82 -9.82 5.37
C LEU A 129 -2.46 -9.90 6.05
N TRP A 130 -1.50 -9.08 5.63
CA TRP A 130 -0.18 -8.99 6.26
C TRP A 130 -0.28 -8.51 7.71
N ASN A 131 -1.09 -7.49 7.98
CA ASN A 131 -1.33 -7.02 9.33
C ASN A 131 -1.96 -8.11 10.21
N THR A 132 -2.90 -8.90 9.65
CA THR A 132 -3.47 -10.07 10.35
C THR A 132 -2.40 -11.10 10.65
N LEU A 133 -1.54 -11.45 9.69
CA LEU A 133 -0.43 -12.39 9.89
C LEU A 133 0.49 -11.92 11.01
N ILE A 134 0.94 -10.67 10.97
CA ILE A 134 1.81 -10.12 12.00
C ILE A 134 1.13 -10.15 13.37
N PHE A 135 -0.15 -9.77 13.44
CA PHE A 135 -0.90 -9.83 14.68
C PHE A 135 -0.96 -11.28 15.23
N GLU A 136 -1.27 -12.28 14.39
CA GLU A 136 -1.35 -13.67 14.81
C GLU A 136 -0.01 -14.23 15.29
N LEU A 137 1.10 -13.90 14.60
CA LEU A 137 2.42 -14.35 14.98
C LEU A 137 2.91 -13.74 16.30
N TYR A 138 2.59 -12.48 16.55
CA TYR A 138 3.17 -11.72 17.67
C TYR A 138 2.18 -11.39 18.78
N ARG A 139 0.88 -11.74 18.65
CA ARG A 139 -0.14 -11.44 19.68
C ARG A 139 0.24 -11.91 21.09
N ASN A 140 0.91 -13.05 21.20
CA ASN A 140 1.32 -13.60 22.49
C ASN A 140 2.52 -12.84 23.08
N GLN A 141 3.35 -12.23 22.25
CA GLN A 141 4.48 -11.39 22.68
C GLN A 141 4.03 -9.99 23.07
N THR A 142 2.85 -9.55 22.60
CA THR A 142 2.24 -8.24 22.93
C THR A 142 1.32 -8.33 24.15
N ASN A 143 1.18 -9.50 24.78
CA ASN A 143 0.50 -9.63 26.07
C ASN A 143 1.31 -8.85 27.13
N ILE A 144 1.06 -7.55 27.17
CA ILE A 144 1.47 -6.74 28.32
C ILE A 144 0.60 -7.26 29.47
N ASN A 145 1.26 -7.85 30.45
CA ASN A 145 0.61 -8.13 31.70
C ASN A 145 0.15 -6.80 32.32
N ILE A 146 -1.13 -6.51 32.22
CA ILE A 146 -1.73 -5.26 32.74
C ILE A 146 -1.37 -5.09 34.21
N MET A 147 -1.26 -6.19 34.98
CA MET A 147 -0.84 -6.17 36.37
C MET A 147 0.59 -5.65 36.56
N ASP A 148 1.52 -5.96 35.63
CA ASP A 148 2.89 -5.44 35.70
C ASP A 148 2.95 -3.97 35.36
N VAL A 149 2.14 -3.51 34.39
CA VAL A 149 2.00 -2.07 34.08
C VAL A 149 1.39 -1.32 35.27
N ASP A 150 0.32 -1.85 35.85
CA ASP A 150 -0.32 -1.20 37.02
C ASP A 150 0.61 -1.18 38.22
N ARG A 151 1.39 -2.25 38.46
CA ARG A 151 2.41 -2.29 39.52
C ARG A 151 3.52 -1.27 39.30
N GLU A 152 3.98 -1.09 38.07
CA GLU A 152 4.99 -0.09 37.71
C GLU A 152 4.44 1.34 37.81
N VAL A 153 3.18 1.55 37.42
CA VAL A 153 2.48 2.82 37.60
C VAL A 153 2.32 3.16 39.09
N GLU A 154 1.96 2.18 39.92
CA GLU A 154 1.84 2.38 41.39
C GLU A 154 3.20 2.66 42.04
N LYS A 155 4.28 2.00 41.63
CA LYS A 155 5.65 2.32 42.09
C LYS A 155 6.04 3.76 41.73
N ARG A 156 5.68 4.23 40.55
CA ARG A 156 5.99 5.59 40.09
C ARG A 156 5.09 6.64 40.73
N LYS A 157 3.83 6.32 41.03
CA LYS A 157 2.94 7.22 41.81
C LYS A 157 3.46 7.52 43.20
N LYS A 158 4.15 6.57 43.85
CA LYS A 158 4.78 6.82 45.15
C LYS A 158 5.96 7.80 45.11
N ASN A 159 6.50 8.02 43.90
CA ASN A 159 7.72 8.81 43.71
C ASN A 159 7.55 10.11 42.88
N LYS A 160 6.36 10.44 42.33
CA LYS A 160 6.16 11.63 41.48
C LYS A 160 4.72 12.15 41.44
N ASN A 161 4.56 13.46 41.13
CA ASN A 161 3.29 14.17 40.99
C ASN A 161 2.35 13.56 39.98
N VAL A 162 1.06 13.51 40.33
CA VAL A 162 -0.04 12.81 39.60
C VAL A 162 -0.21 13.24 38.13
N ASP A 163 0.16 14.47 37.80
CA ASP A 163 -0.02 15.01 36.43
C ASP A 163 1.05 14.52 35.44
N GLU A 164 2.30 14.33 35.87
CA GLU A 164 3.34 13.71 35.04
C GLU A 164 3.00 12.25 34.69
N LEU A 165 2.35 11.55 35.62
CA LEU A 165 1.96 10.14 35.41
C LEU A 165 0.83 9.96 34.40
N LYS A 166 -0.12 10.90 34.35
CA LYS A 166 -1.17 10.92 33.33
C LYS A 166 -0.57 11.15 31.93
N ILE A 167 0.41 12.05 31.83
CA ILE A 167 1.12 12.34 30.57
C ILE A 167 1.94 11.12 30.14
N ILE A 168 2.66 10.47 31.04
CA ILE A 168 3.46 9.28 30.75
C ILE A 168 2.55 8.13 30.29
N LYS A 169 1.43 7.86 30.97
CA LYS A 169 0.47 6.83 30.59
C LYS A 169 -0.15 7.11 29.23
N LYS A 170 -0.50 8.37 28.94
CA LYS A 170 -1.06 8.79 27.65
C LYS A 170 -0.04 8.63 26.51
N ASN A 171 1.23 9.05 26.76
CA ASN A 171 2.30 8.93 25.76
C ASN A 171 2.68 7.47 25.49
N PHE A 172 2.71 6.63 26.53
CA PHE A 172 2.97 5.19 26.38
C PHE A 172 1.88 4.49 25.60
N LEU A 173 0.60 4.81 25.85
CA LEU A 173 -0.54 4.25 25.10
C LEU A 173 -0.57 4.74 23.64
N ASN A 174 -0.18 5.99 23.41
CA ASN A 174 -0.09 6.56 22.05
C ASN A 174 1.07 5.94 21.26
N LYS A 175 2.27 5.85 21.86
CA LYS A 175 3.43 5.20 21.24
C LYS A 175 3.13 3.75 20.87
N LYS A 176 2.41 3.05 21.72
CA LYS A 176 2.00 1.66 21.46
C LYS A 176 0.92 1.55 20.37
N LYS A 177 0.05 2.56 20.23
CA LYS A 177 -0.87 2.64 19.08
C LYS A 177 -0.10 2.87 17.78
N GLU A 178 0.88 3.77 17.79
CA GLU A 178 1.74 4.06 16.63
C GLU A 178 2.59 2.86 16.24
N GLU A 179 3.18 2.14 17.19
CA GLU A 179 3.91 0.89 16.93
C GLU A 179 3.01 -0.22 16.35
N LYS A 180 1.71 -0.25 16.71
CA LYS A 180 0.72 -1.16 16.10
C LYS A 180 0.30 -0.76 14.68
N PHE A 181 0.45 0.51 14.29
CA PHE A 181 0.07 1.01 12.98
C PHE A 181 1.25 1.11 12.00
N ASN A 182 2.49 1.06 12.50
CA ASN A 182 3.71 1.17 11.70
C ASN A 182 4.42 -0.18 11.46
N LEU A 183 3.82 -1.29 11.88
CA LEU A 183 4.16 -2.67 11.53
C LEU A 183 3.16 -3.20 10.51
#